data_183d9c6cca3ba1b231c21e2d03f1b572
#
_entry.id   183d9c6cca3ba1b231c21e2d03f1b572
#
_cell.length_a   1.000
_cell.length_b   1.000
_cell.length_c   1.000
_cell.angle_alpha   90.00
_cell.angle_beta   90.00
_cell.angle_gamma   90.00
#
_symmetry.space_group_name_H-M   'P 1'
#
loop_
_entity.id
_entity.type
_entity.pdbx_description
1 polymer ?
#
loop_
_entity_poly.entity_id
_entity_poly.type
_entity_poly.pdbx_seq_one_letter_code
_entity_poly.pdbx_strand_id
1 'polypeptide(L)'
;MAKLTYDRSKPHLNVGTIGHVDHGKTTLTAAITKVLADAGHSQAMSFDQIDNAPEEKERGITINSSHVEYATANRHYAHVDCPGHADYVKNMVTGAAQMDGAILVVAATDGPMPQTREHILLGRQVGIPRIVVFMNKVDMVDDEELIELVEMEVRELLSFYEYDGDNGPVIAGSALGALNGEQKWVDTVLELMEAVDTWIEEPLREVDKPFLMPIEDVFSITGRGTVATGRIETGIANTGDPVEIIGMGAEKLTSTITGIEMFRQILDRGEAGDNAGILLRGIEKSQISRGMVIVKPGSVTPHAKFKAEVYILKKEEGGRHTPFHNNYRPQFYVRTTDVTGTIMLPEGVEMVMPGDNLTIHVELLQTIAMNVGLRFAIREGGRTVGAGQVTEILD
;
A
#
# COMPACT_ATOMS: atom_id res chain seq x y z
N MET A 1 -10.85 -20.13 23.44
CA MET A 1 -9.39 -20.35 23.45
C MET A 1 -8.72 -19.03 23.82
N ALA A 2 -7.68 -19.04 24.67
CA ALA A 2 -6.89 -17.84 24.92
C ALA A 2 -6.21 -17.44 23.60
N LYS A 3 -6.24 -16.15 23.24
CA LYS A 3 -5.49 -15.66 22.09
C LYS A 3 -4.00 -15.73 22.39
N LEU A 4 -3.20 -16.10 21.39
CA LEU A 4 -1.75 -16.11 21.50
C LEU A 4 -1.24 -14.65 21.51
N THR A 5 -0.16 -14.42 22.23
CA THR A 5 0.58 -13.15 22.19
C THR A 5 1.51 -13.18 20.97
N TYR A 6 1.59 -12.07 20.27
CA TYR A 6 2.49 -11.91 19.11
C TYR A 6 3.96 -11.96 19.53
N ASP A 7 4.77 -12.74 18.82
CA ASP A 7 6.20 -12.87 19.06
C ASP A 7 6.99 -11.89 18.19
N ARG A 8 7.72 -10.94 18.81
CA ARG A 8 8.57 -9.94 18.17
C ARG A 8 10.03 -10.37 18.02
N SER A 9 10.32 -11.67 18.05
CA SER A 9 11.70 -12.18 17.93
C SER A 9 12.33 -11.94 16.56
N LYS A 10 11.50 -11.75 15.51
CA LYS A 10 11.93 -11.46 14.14
C LYS A 10 11.57 -10.03 13.74
N PRO A 11 12.40 -9.35 12.92
CA PRO A 11 12.02 -8.09 12.31
C PRO A 11 10.72 -8.22 11.51
N HIS A 12 9.83 -7.22 11.65
CA HIS A 12 8.56 -7.20 10.95
C HIS A 12 8.60 -6.23 9.77
N LEU A 13 8.24 -6.73 8.57
CA LEU A 13 8.16 -5.96 7.35
C LEU A 13 6.79 -6.09 6.69
N ASN A 14 6.35 -5.01 6.06
CA ASN A 14 5.17 -4.98 5.23
C ASN A 14 5.59 -5.06 3.77
N VAL A 15 5.22 -6.11 3.09
CA VAL A 15 5.43 -6.28 1.65
C VAL A 15 4.09 -6.46 0.95
N GLY A 16 4.06 -6.38 -0.35
CA GLY A 16 2.83 -6.69 -1.08
C GLY A 16 3.06 -6.94 -2.54
N THR A 17 2.08 -7.58 -3.17
CA THR A 17 2.06 -7.83 -4.61
C THR A 17 1.41 -6.69 -5.36
N ILE A 18 2.11 -6.19 -6.37
CA ILE A 18 1.63 -5.18 -7.32
C ILE A 18 1.81 -5.68 -8.76
N GLY A 19 1.09 -5.11 -9.72
CA GLY A 19 1.18 -5.49 -11.12
C GLY A 19 -0.19 -5.60 -11.79
N HIS A 20 -0.20 -5.92 -13.06
CA HIS A 20 -1.40 -5.96 -13.89
C HIS A 20 -2.43 -7.01 -13.42
N VAL A 21 -3.70 -6.82 -13.79
CA VAL A 21 -4.74 -7.86 -13.64
C VAL A 21 -4.33 -9.13 -14.39
N ASP A 22 -4.69 -10.29 -13.88
CA ASP A 22 -4.39 -11.61 -14.45
C ASP A 22 -2.91 -12.01 -14.56
N HIS A 23 -1.96 -11.20 -14.05
CA HIS A 23 -0.56 -11.60 -13.96
C HIS A 23 -0.26 -12.60 -12.84
N GLY A 24 -1.25 -12.92 -11.98
CA GLY A 24 -1.16 -13.97 -10.97
C GLY A 24 -0.66 -13.54 -9.60
N LYS A 25 -0.93 -12.29 -9.18
CA LYS A 25 -0.57 -11.75 -7.86
C LYS A 25 -1.10 -12.60 -6.71
N THR A 26 -2.42 -12.80 -6.66
CA THR A 26 -3.08 -13.60 -5.63
C THR A 26 -2.65 -15.07 -5.67
N THR A 27 -2.41 -15.62 -6.86
CA THR A 27 -1.85 -16.97 -7.01
C THR A 27 -0.45 -17.07 -6.41
N LEU A 28 0.39 -16.05 -6.64
CA LEU A 28 1.73 -15.98 -6.05
C LEU A 28 1.65 -15.86 -4.52
N THR A 29 0.77 -15.00 -4.00
CA THR A 29 0.54 -14.86 -2.55
C THR A 29 0.13 -16.20 -1.93
N ALA A 30 -0.77 -16.94 -2.55
CA ALA A 30 -1.14 -18.28 -2.10
C ALA A 30 0.04 -19.28 -2.18
N ALA A 31 0.84 -19.23 -3.26
CA ALA A 31 2.02 -20.08 -3.41
C ALA A 31 3.07 -19.79 -2.33
N ILE A 32 3.36 -18.52 -2.03
CA ILE A 32 4.28 -18.12 -0.97
C ILE A 32 3.84 -18.71 0.37
N THR A 33 2.56 -18.52 0.75
CA THR A 33 2.08 -19.04 2.04
C THR A 33 2.17 -20.56 2.13
N LYS A 34 1.87 -21.26 1.03
CA LYS A 34 1.96 -22.72 0.99
C LYS A 34 3.40 -23.22 1.08
N VAL A 35 4.30 -22.67 0.26
CA VAL A 35 5.72 -23.06 0.24
C VAL A 35 6.37 -22.83 1.61
N LEU A 36 6.09 -21.68 2.24
CA LEU A 36 6.61 -21.37 3.58
C LEU A 36 5.95 -22.20 4.68
N ALA A 37 4.69 -22.62 4.51
CA ALA A 37 4.04 -23.55 5.44
C ALA A 37 4.66 -24.95 5.37
N ASP A 38 4.93 -25.43 4.16
CA ASP A 38 5.59 -26.72 3.94
C ASP A 38 7.03 -26.71 4.49
N ALA A 39 7.69 -25.54 4.52
CA ALA A 39 8.97 -25.32 5.18
C ALA A 39 8.87 -25.13 6.73
N GLY A 40 7.66 -25.14 7.29
CA GLY A 40 7.42 -25.02 8.75
C GLY A 40 7.45 -23.58 9.30
N HIS A 41 7.36 -22.56 8.45
CA HIS A 41 7.50 -21.16 8.84
C HIS A 41 6.17 -20.40 8.93
N SER A 42 5.07 -20.90 8.37
CA SER A 42 3.78 -20.22 8.37
C SER A 42 2.60 -21.20 8.27
N GLN A 43 1.38 -20.66 8.14
CA GLN A 43 0.18 -21.43 7.81
C GLN A 43 -0.20 -21.15 6.34
N ALA A 44 -0.49 -22.21 5.58
CA ALA A 44 -0.92 -22.08 4.21
C ALA A 44 -2.31 -21.40 4.13
N MET A 45 -2.46 -20.47 3.19
CA MET A 45 -3.75 -19.88 2.81
C MET A 45 -4.08 -20.23 1.36
N SER A 46 -5.33 -20.63 1.12
CA SER A 46 -5.79 -20.88 -0.23
C SER A 46 -6.19 -19.58 -0.93
N PHE A 47 -6.23 -19.60 -2.26
CA PHE A 47 -6.71 -18.47 -3.07
C PHE A 47 -8.07 -17.93 -2.58
N ASP A 48 -9.04 -18.82 -2.35
CA ASP A 48 -10.38 -18.44 -1.87
C ASP A 48 -10.43 -17.85 -0.46
N GLN A 49 -9.37 -18.01 0.32
CA GLN A 49 -9.23 -17.40 1.63
C GLN A 49 -8.61 -16.00 1.56
N ILE A 50 -7.83 -15.74 0.51
CA ILE A 50 -7.23 -14.43 0.20
C ILE A 50 -8.30 -13.54 -0.45
N ASP A 51 -8.84 -13.94 -1.60
CA ASP A 51 -9.97 -13.28 -2.27
C ASP A 51 -11.30 -13.81 -1.69
N ASN A 52 -11.71 -13.21 -0.59
CA ASN A 52 -12.80 -13.76 0.23
C ASN A 52 -14.17 -13.15 -0.07
N ALA A 53 -14.24 -11.94 -0.65
CA ALA A 53 -15.50 -11.27 -0.93
C ALA A 53 -16.31 -12.01 -2.03
N PRO A 54 -17.65 -12.08 -1.90
CA PRO A 54 -18.49 -12.73 -2.91
C PRO A 54 -18.28 -12.18 -4.33
N GLU A 55 -18.10 -10.87 -4.48
CA GLU A 55 -17.86 -10.22 -5.76
C GLU A 55 -16.48 -10.57 -6.35
N GLU A 56 -15.46 -10.75 -5.53
CA GLU A 56 -14.13 -11.20 -5.96
C GLU A 56 -14.18 -12.61 -6.53
N LYS A 57 -14.90 -13.51 -5.85
CA LYS A 57 -15.10 -14.89 -6.29
C LYS A 57 -15.92 -14.99 -7.58
N GLU A 58 -16.94 -14.14 -7.74
CA GLU A 58 -17.78 -14.12 -8.94
C GLU A 58 -17.02 -13.59 -10.16
N ARG A 59 -16.19 -12.57 -9.96
CA ARG A 59 -15.43 -11.90 -11.03
C ARG A 59 -14.06 -12.51 -11.29
N GLY A 60 -13.52 -13.27 -10.35
CA GLY A 60 -12.17 -13.84 -10.41
C GLY A 60 -11.05 -12.78 -10.33
N ILE A 61 -11.32 -11.63 -9.73
CA ILE A 61 -10.36 -10.53 -9.58
C ILE A 61 -10.38 -9.98 -8.15
N THR A 62 -9.21 -9.58 -7.64
CA THR A 62 -9.07 -8.90 -6.36
C THR A 62 -9.65 -7.49 -6.44
N ILE A 63 -10.55 -7.14 -5.54
CA ILE A 63 -11.20 -5.83 -5.44
C ILE A 63 -10.63 -5.03 -4.26
N ASN A 64 -10.56 -5.67 -3.10
CA ASN A 64 -10.03 -5.07 -1.88
C ASN A 64 -8.63 -5.63 -1.60
N SER A 65 -7.77 -4.81 -0.99
CA SER A 65 -6.49 -5.31 -0.51
C SER A 65 -6.69 -6.33 0.61
N SER A 66 -6.11 -7.50 0.47
CA SER A 66 -6.13 -8.57 1.48
C SER A 66 -4.82 -8.62 2.24
N HIS A 67 -4.89 -8.84 3.55
CA HIS A 67 -3.69 -8.95 4.40
C HIS A 67 -3.45 -10.41 4.77
N VAL A 68 -2.25 -10.89 4.48
CA VAL A 68 -1.79 -12.25 4.75
C VAL A 68 -0.54 -12.21 5.60
N GLU A 69 -0.39 -13.14 6.54
CA GLU A 69 0.76 -13.27 7.43
C GLU A 69 1.59 -14.48 7.05
N TYR A 70 2.91 -14.31 6.98
CA TYR A 70 3.85 -15.42 6.88
C TYR A 70 5.23 -15.01 7.42
N ALA A 71 6.13 -15.99 7.56
CA ALA A 71 7.49 -15.77 8.01
C ALA A 71 8.48 -16.55 7.15
N THR A 72 9.72 -16.06 7.09
CA THR A 72 10.91 -16.81 6.70
C THR A 72 11.71 -17.21 7.93
N ALA A 73 12.87 -17.80 7.74
CA ALA A 73 13.79 -18.04 8.85
C ALA A 73 14.22 -16.71 9.52
N ASN A 74 14.31 -15.63 8.76
CA ASN A 74 14.92 -14.37 9.16
C ASN A 74 13.91 -13.31 9.58
N ARG A 75 12.72 -13.26 8.95
CA ARG A 75 11.77 -12.14 9.05
C ARG A 75 10.33 -12.59 9.17
N HIS A 76 9.51 -11.73 9.74
CA HIS A 76 8.06 -11.85 9.76
C HIS A 76 7.45 -10.83 8.78
N TYR A 77 6.47 -11.25 8.00
CA TYR A 77 5.86 -10.44 6.95
C TYR A 77 4.36 -10.27 7.15
N ALA A 78 3.89 -9.03 7.05
CA ALA A 78 2.53 -8.73 6.66
C ALA A 78 2.54 -8.51 5.13
N HIS A 79 1.78 -9.29 4.40
CA HIS A 79 1.68 -9.21 2.95
C HIS A 79 0.34 -8.63 2.54
N VAL A 80 0.39 -7.57 1.73
CA VAL A 80 -0.79 -6.90 1.18
C VAL A 80 -0.96 -7.35 -0.27
N ASP A 81 -1.96 -8.19 -0.54
CA ASP A 81 -2.34 -8.53 -1.91
C ASP A 81 -3.19 -7.41 -2.51
N CYS A 82 -2.65 -6.69 -3.51
CA CYS A 82 -3.28 -5.52 -4.10
C CYS A 82 -4.10 -5.86 -5.33
N PRO A 83 -5.26 -5.18 -5.55
CA PRO A 83 -6.01 -5.31 -6.79
C PRO A 83 -5.17 -4.86 -7.98
N GLY A 84 -5.37 -5.54 -9.13
CA GLY A 84 -4.68 -5.23 -10.39
C GLY A 84 -5.49 -4.38 -11.35
N HIS A 85 -6.81 -4.31 -11.17
CA HIS A 85 -7.71 -3.64 -12.12
C HIS A 85 -7.76 -2.13 -11.90
N ALA A 86 -7.80 -1.36 -13.01
CA ALA A 86 -7.80 0.11 -12.99
C ALA A 86 -8.91 0.73 -12.13
N ASP A 87 -10.10 0.10 -12.06
CA ASP A 87 -11.22 0.62 -11.27
C ASP A 87 -10.95 0.59 -9.75
N TYR A 88 -10.01 -0.24 -9.30
CA TYR A 88 -9.69 -0.42 -7.89
C TYR A 88 -8.35 0.20 -7.46
N VAL A 89 -7.80 1.11 -8.27
CA VAL A 89 -6.54 1.79 -7.98
C VAL A 89 -6.55 2.50 -6.62
N LYS A 90 -7.70 3.00 -6.15
CA LYS A 90 -7.84 3.55 -4.80
C LYS A 90 -7.41 2.55 -3.72
N ASN A 91 -7.86 1.30 -3.83
CA ASN A 91 -7.51 0.25 -2.88
C ASN A 91 -6.05 -0.16 -3.04
N MET A 92 -5.53 -0.20 -4.28
CA MET A 92 -4.11 -0.42 -4.56
C MET A 92 -3.23 0.65 -3.91
N VAL A 93 -3.54 1.94 -4.08
CA VAL A 93 -2.77 3.04 -3.46
C VAL A 93 -2.77 2.95 -1.94
N THR A 94 -3.92 2.63 -1.34
CA THR A 94 -4.02 2.43 0.11
C THR A 94 -3.17 1.27 0.60
N GLY A 95 -3.21 0.13 -0.10
CA GLY A 95 -2.37 -1.02 0.22
C GLY A 95 -0.88 -0.70 0.03
N ALA A 96 -0.52 -0.08 -1.09
CA ALA A 96 0.85 0.29 -1.40
C ALA A 96 1.47 1.27 -0.39
N ALA A 97 0.68 2.20 0.15
CA ALA A 97 1.14 3.13 1.17
C ALA A 97 1.55 2.46 2.50
N GLN A 98 1.17 1.20 2.70
CA GLN A 98 1.53 0.42 3.88
C GLN A 98 2.81 -0.40 3.70
N MET A 99 3.35 -0.51 2.48
CA MET A 99 4.46 -1.39 2.15
C MET A 99 5.83 -0.78 2.47
N ASP A 100 6.72 -1.61 2.97
CA ASP A 100 8.15 -1.32 3.13
C ASP A 100 8.95 -1.77 1.89
N GLY A 101 8.36 -2.63 1.07
CA GLY A 101 8.86 -3.07 -0.22
C GLY A 101 7.76 -3.77 -1.01
N ALA A 102 7.92 -3.92 -2.32
CA ALA A 102 6.92 -4.58 -3.16
C ALA A 102 7.49 -5.72 -4.00
N ILE A 103 6.62 -6.69 -4.31
CA ILE A 103 6.86 -7.74 -5.29
C ILE A 103 6.06 -7.36 -6.54
N LEU A 104 6.76 -6.98 -7.61
CA LEU A 104 6.14 -6.69 -8.89
C LEU A 104 5.93 -8.00 -9.66
N VAL A 105 4.68 -8.34 -9.93
CA VAL A 105 4.34 -9.56 -10.68
C VAL A 105 4.05 -9.20 -12.13
N VAL A 106 4.85 -9.77 -13.05
CA VAL A 106 4.71 -9.59 -14.50
C VAL A 106 4.60 -10.96 -15.15
N ALA A 107 3.58 -11.20 -15.96
CA ALA A 107 3.48 -12.45 -16.71
C ALA A 107 4.49 -12.44 -17.87
N ALA A 108 5.29 -13.50 -18.00
CA ALA A 108 6.26 -13.64 -19.09
C ALA A 108 5.57 -13.72 -20.47
N THR A 109 4.30 -14.14 -20.51
CA THR A 109 3.49 -14.22 -21.74
C THR A 109 3.07 -12.85 -22.28
N ASP A 110 2.96 -11.83 -21.41
CA ASP A 110 2.34 -10.54 -21.74
C ASP A 110 3.30 -9.36 -21.63
N GLY A 111 4.37 -9.52 -20.82
CA GLY A 111 5.30 -8.43 -20.48
C GLY A 111 4.66 -7.31 -19.64
N PRO A 112 5.32 -6.14 -19.53
CA PRO A 112 4.80 -5.00 -18.80
C PRO A 112 3.56 -4.39 -19.46
N MET A 113 2.41 -4.47 -18.80
CA MET A 113 1.12 -3.98 -19.23
C MET A 113 0.81 -2.57 -18.64
N PRO A 114 -0.26 -1.86 -19.06
CA PRO A 114 -0.54 -0.51 -18.59
C PRO A 114 -0.62 -0.36 -17.06
N GLN A 115 -1.30 -1.29 -16.35
CA GLN A 115 -1.36 -1.22 -14.88
C GLN A 115 -0.01 -1.55 -14.22
N THR A 116 0.87 -2.31 -14.88
CA THR A 116 2.24 -2.51 -14.39
C THR A 116 2.96 -1.17 -14.26
N ARG A 117 2.89 -0.33 -15.29
CA ARG A 117 3.46 1.03 -15.30
C ARG A 117 2.84 1.92 -14.23
N GLU A 118 1.51 1.93 -14.14
CA GLU A 118 0.78 2.72 -13.15
C GLU A 118 1.13 2.29 -11.71
N HIS A 119 1.24 0.98 -11.43
CA HIS A 119 1.58 0.48 -10.11
C HIS A 119 3.01 0.81 -9.68
N ILE A 120 3.98 0.76 -10.60
CA ILE A 120 5.36 1.18 -10.30
C ILE A 120 5.40 2.68 -10.00
N LEU A 121 4.73 3.50 -10.82
CA LEU A 121 4.62 4.94 -10.60
C LEU A 121 4.00 5.26 -9.24
N LEU A 122 2.86 4.65 -8.92
CA LEU A 122 2.16 4.86 -7.65
C LEU A 122 3.00 4.37 -6.47
N GLY A 123 3.66 3.23 -6.60
CA GLY A 123 4.60 2.73 -5.60
C GLY A 123 5.71 3.75 -5.29
N ARG A 124 6.27 4.38 -6.34
CA ARG A 124 7.27 5.44 -6.17
C ARG A 124 6.70 6.65 -5.42
N GLN A 125 5.47 7.04 -5.74
CA GLN A 125 4.82 8.20 -5.14
C GLN A 125 4.46 8.00 -3.67
N VAL A 126 3.97 6.82 -3.30
CA VAL A 126 3.68 6.49 -1.90
C VAL A 126 4.93 6.18 -1.09
N GLY A 127 6.09 6.06 -1.75
CA GLY A 127 7.39 5.95 -1.10
C GLY A 127 7.86 4.52 -0.87
N ILE A 128 7.41 3.54 -1.65
CA ILE A 128 8.00 2.19 -1.65
C ILE A 128 9.47 2.30 -2.07
N PRO A 129 10.44 1.91 -1.22
CA PRO A 129 11.85 2.16 -1.53
C PRO A 129 12.46 1.13 -2.48
N ARG A 130 12.01 -0.12 -2.44
CA ARG A 130 12.58 -1.27 -3.16
C ARG A 130 11.50 -2.16 -3.77
N ILE A 131 11.79 -2.68 -4.96
CA ILE A 131 10.94 -3.64 -5.67
C ILE A 131 11.77 -4.88 -5.98
N VAL A 132 11.18 -6.06 -5.76
CA VAL A 132 11.64 -7.36 -6.28
C VAL A 132 10.67 -7.77 -7.38
N VAL A 133 11.17 -8.30 -8.49
CA VAL A 133 10.31 -8.72 -9.60
C VAL A 133 10.12 -10.24 -9.57
N PHE A 134 8.89 -10.69 -9.72
CA PHE A 134 8.57 -12.07 -10.02
C PHE A 134 7.97 -12.15 -11.42
N MET A 135 8.75 -12.69 -12.36
CA MET A 135 8.30 -12.94 -13.73
C MET A 135 7.56 -14.29 -13.75
N ASN A 136 6.24 -14.20 -13.73
CA ASN A 136 5.33 -15.32 -13.57
C ASN A 136 4.95 -15.97 -14.91
N LYS A 137 4.37 -17.17 -14.86
CA LYS A 137 3.88 -17.95 -16.02
C LYS A 137 5.00 -18.34 -17.00
N VAL A 138 6.22 -18.51 -16.54
CA VAL A 138 7.35 -18.95 -17.38
C VAL A 138 7.13 -20.37 -17.91
N ASP A 139 6.35 -21.18 -17.20
CA ASP A 139 5.92 -22.52 -17.66
C ASP A 139 5.08 -22.51 -18.95
N MET A 140 4.57 -21.35 -19.36
CA MET A 140 3.77 -21.17 -20.58
C MET A 140 4.59 -20.61 -21.75
N VAL A 141 5.89 -20.36 -21.57
CA VAL A 141 6.77 -19.75 -22.56
C VAL A 141 7.88 -20.75 -22.89
N ASP A 142 7.95 -21.21 -24.15
CA ASP A 142 8.99 -22.12 -24.61
C ASP A 142 10.23 -21.40 -25.17
N ASP A 143 10.12 -20.07 -25.38
CA ASP A 143 11.15 -19.25 -25.99
C ASP A 143 11.94 -18.47 -24.92
N GLU A 144 13.19 -18.86 -24.68
CA GLU A 144 14.08 -18.20 -23.72
C GLU A 144 14.38 -16.76 -24.12
N GLU A 145 14.47 -16.44 -25.43
CA GLU A 145 14.73 -15.06 -25.89
C GLU A 145 13.56 -14.13 -25.52
N LEU A 146 12.33 -14.64 -25.51
CA LEU A 146 11.17 -13.85 -25.07
C LEU A 146 11.24 -13.55 -23.57
N ILE A 147 11.68 -14.50 -22.75
CA ILE A 147 11.84 -14.33 -21.31
C ILE A 147 12.89 -13.23 -21.03
N GLU A 148 14.05 -13.29 -21.72
CA GLU A 148 15.10 -12.28 -21.61
C GLU A 148 14.63 -10.89 -22.05
N LEU A 149 13.83 -10.82 -23.12
CA LEU A 149 13.25 -9.56 -23.60
C LEU A 149 12.31 -8.94 -22.57
N VAL A 150 11.42 -9.72 -21.98
CA VAL A 150 10.48 -9.25 -20.93
C VAL A 150 11.26 -8.78 -19.70
N GLU A 151 12.32 -9.49 -19.30
CA GLU A 151 13.18 -9.05 -18.19
C GLU A 151 13.81 -7.70 -18.49
N MET A 152 14.35 -7.51 -19.69
CA MET A 152 14.96 -6.25 -20.10
C MET A 152 13.95 -5.09 -20.08
N GLU A 153 12.73 -5.30 -20.62
CA GLU A 153 11.67 -4.30 -20.59
C GLU A 153 11.27 -3.91 -19.16
N VAL A 154 11.20 -4.89 -18.25
CA VAL A 154 10.86 -4.63 -16.85
C VAL A 154 11.98 -3.83 -16.16
N ARG A 155 13.23 -4.15 -16.40
CA ARG A 155 14.40 -3.43 -15.86
C ARG A 155 14.45 -1.99 -16.36
N GLU A 156 14.24 -1.77 -17.66
CA GLU A 156 14.15 -0.42 -18.25
C GLU A 156 13.00 0.38 -17.63
N LEU A 157 11.85 -0.26 -17.43
CA LEU A 157 10.69 0.38 -16.82
C LEU A 157 10.92 0.77 -15.35
N LEU A 158 11.58 -0.08 -14.56
CA LEU A 158 11.96 0.23 -13.18
C LEU A 158 12.93 1.41 -13.14
N SER A 159 13.95 1.40 -14.01
CA SER A 159 14.93 2.49 -14.12
C SER A 159 14.28 3.80 -14.56
N PHE A 160 13.31 3.76 -15.46
CA PHE A 160 12.53 4.93 -15.89
C PHE A 160 11.77 5.59 -14.72
N TYR A 161 11.26 4.81 -13.77
CA TYR A 161 10.59 5.31 -12.56
C TYR A 161 11.54 5.44 -11.35
N GLU A 162 12.85 5.54 -11.60
CA GLU A 162 13.90 5.79 -10.60
C GLU A 162 14.03 4.69 -9.53
N TYR A 163 13.69 3.46 -9.84
CA TYR A 163 14.10 2.29 -9.09
C TYR A 163 15.41 1.74 -9.62
N ASP A 164 16.11 0.93 -8.82
CA ASP A 164 17.33 0.25 -9.26
C ASP A 164 16.98 -0.95 -10.17
N GLY A 165 16.70 -0.67 -11.44
CA GLY A 165 16.35 -1.68 -12.42
C GLY A 165 17.52 -2.56 -12.84
N ASP A 166 18.76 -2.04 -12.79
CA ASP A 166 19.94 -2.78 -13.21
C ASP A 166 20.33 -3.89 -12.22
N ASN A 167 20.25 -3.61 -10.91
CA ASN A 167 20.68 -4.54 -9.86
C ASN A 167 19.50 -5.22 -9.15
N GLY A 168 18.28 -4.74 -9.36
CA GLY A 168 17.07 -5.29 -8.73
C GLY A 168 16.88 -6.78 -9.06
N PRO A 169 16.53 -7.63 -8.08
CA PRO A 169 16.28 -9.06 -8.32
C PRO A 169 15.09 -9.26 -9.27
N VAL A 170 15.27 -10.12 -10.27
CA VAL A 170 14.21 -10.62 -11.16
C VAL A 170 14.24 -12.13 -11.10
N ILE A 171 13.19 -12.73 -10.55
CA ILE A 171 13.05 -14.18 -10.41
C ILE A 171 12.01 -14.67 -11.42
N ALA A 172 12.40 -15.62 -12.27
CA ALA A 172 11.54 -16.25 -13.26
C ALA A 172 10.93 -17.54 -12.70
N GLY A 173 9.59 -17.65 -12.74
CA GLY A 173 8.94 -18.80 -12.12
C GLY A 173 7.49 -19.01 -12.57
N SER A 174 6.85 -20.01 -11.94
CA SER A 174 5.42 -20.29 -12.09
C SER A 174 4.76 -20.38 -10.71
N ALA A 175 3.96 -19.38 -10.38
CA ALA A 175 3.21 -19.37 -9.12
C ALA A 175 2.22 -20.55 -9.04
N LEU A 176 1.57 -20.89 -10.17
CA LEU A 176 0.64 -22.02 -10.24
C LEU A 176 1.36 -23.36 -10.10
N GLY A 177 2.51 -23.53 -10.76
CA GLY A 177 3.33 -24.74 -10.64
C GLY A 177 3.86 -24.91 -9.20
N ALA A 178 4.29 -23.85 -8.54
CA ALA A 178 4.69 -23.89 -7.12
C ALA A 178 3.49 -24.25 -6.22
N LEU A 179 2.32 -23.67 -6.47
CA LEU A 179 1.09 -23.98 -5.74
C LEU A 179 0.67 -25.44 -5.92
N ASN A 180 0.95 -26.04 -7.07
CA ASN A 180 0.72 -27.45 -7.36
C ASN A 180 1.81 -28.39 -6.76
N GLY A 181 2.88 -27.83 -6.19
CA GLY A 181 3.95 -28.59 -5.54
C GLY A 181 5.02 -29.09 -6.52
N GLU A 182 5.15 -28.52 -7.69
CA GLU A 182 6.23 -28.83 -8.62
C GLU A 182 7.54 -28.26 -8.10
N GLN A 183 8.51 -29.14 -7.74
CA GLN A 183 9.71 -28.75 -7.01
C GLN A 183 10.50 -27.63 -7.69
N LYS A 184 10.65 -27.68 -9.00
CA LYS A 184 11.31 -26.63 -9.77
C LYS A 184 10.75 -25.22 -9.45
N TRP A 185 9.42 -25.11 -9.36
CA TRP A 185 8.75 -23.83 -9.12
C TRP A 185 8.64 -23.49 -7.63
N VAL A 186 8.61 -24.50 -6.76
CA VAL A 186 8.77 -24.31 -5.32
C VAL A 186 10.12 -23.64 -5.01
N ASP A 187 11.18 -24.11 -5.67
CA ASP A 187 12.53 -23.56 -5.49
C ASP A 187 12.60 -22.09 -5.93
N THR A 188 11.91 -21.69 -7.02
CA THR A 188 11.87 -20.28 -7.45
C THR A 188 11.08 -19.38 -6.48
N VAL A 189 10.07 -19.89 -5.78
CA VAL A 189 9.38 -19.13 -4.74
C VAL A 189 10.26 -18.97 -3.50
N LEU A 190 11.06 -19.96 -3.14
CA LEU A 190 12.05 -19.83 -2.07
C LEU A 190 13.13 -18.81 -2.43
N GLU A 191 13.63 -18.82 -3.68
CA GLU A 191 14.57 -17.82 -4.21
C GLU A 191 13.97 -16.40 -4.16
N LEU A 192 12.69 -16.25 -4.54
CA LEU A 192 11.98 -15.00 -4.39
C LEU A 192 12.00 -14.50 -2.94
N MET A 193 11.71 -15.39 -1.97
CA MET A 193 11.67 -14.99 -0.57
C MET A 193 13.06 -14.68 -0.01
N GLU A 194 14.11 -15.34 -0.49
CA GLU A 194 15.50 -14.97 -0.17
C GLU A 194 15.85 -13.58 -0.76
N ALA A 195 15.43 -13.31 -1.99
CA ALA A 195 15.59 -11.98 -2.58
C ALA A 195 14.84 -10.90 -1.81
N VAL A 196 13.61 -11.16 -1.36
CA VAL A 196 12.83 -10.25 -0.50
C VAL A 196 13.53 -10.02 0.84
N ASP A 197 14.04 -11.08 1.48
CA ASP A 197 14.78 -11.00 2.75
C ASP A 197 16.07 -10.14 2.64
N THR A 198 16.73 -10.18 1.52
CA THR A 198 18.05 -9.55 1.33
C THR A 198 17.98 -8.18 0.65
N TRP A 199 17.09 -8.00 -0.33
CA TRP A 199 16.99 -6.78 -1.13
C TRP A 199 16.16 -5.68 -0.45
N ILE A 200 15.06 -6.04 0.21
CA ILE A 200 14.23 -5.06 0.92
C ILE A 200 14.89 -4.76 2.27
N GLU A 201 15.32 -3.52 2.43
CA GLU A 201 15.96 -3.06 3.65
C GLU A 201 14.97 -3.00 4.82
N GLU A 202 15.45 -3.26 6.03
CA GLU A 202 14.64 -3.07 7.24
C GLU A 202 14.41 -1.57 7.45
N PRO A 203 13.15 -1.10 7.46
CA PRO A 203 12.87 0.31 7.54
C PRO A 203 13.12 0.87 8.93
N LEU A 204 13.60 2.10 9.00
CA LEU A 204 13.68 2.84 10.25
C LEU A 204 12.27 3.17 10.74
N ARG A 205 11.90 2.64 11.90
CA ARG A 205 10.59 2.87 12.52
C ARG A 205 10.63 4.13 13.39
N GLU A 206 9.71 5.06 13.13
CA GLU A 206 9.62 6.33 13.85
C GLU A 206 8.84 6.17 15.17
N VAL A 207 9.36 5.32 16.05
CA VAL A 207 8.72 4.99 17.34
C VAL A 207 8.75 6.13 18.36
N ASP A 208 9.67 7.07 18.22
CA ASP A 208 9.84 8.23 19.13
C ASP A 208 8.87 9.38 18.82
N LYS A 209 8.21 9.35 17.66
CA LYS A 209 7.18 10.34 17.29
C LYS A 209 5.86 10.05 18.00
N PRO A 210 4.94 11.05 18.09
CA PRO A 210 3.59 10.80 18.56
C PRO A 210 2.88 9.71 17.75
N PHE A 211 2.08 8.88 18.44
CA PHE A 211 1.29 7.83 17.79
C PHE A 211 0.35 8.39 16.72
N LEU A 212 0.39 7.78 15.54
CA LEU A 212 -0.52 8.04 14.43
C LEU A 212 -0.79 6.75 13.65
N MET A 213 -2.07 6.43 13.44
CA MET A 213 -2.53 5.32 12.62
C MET A 213 -3.67 5.78 11.70
N PRO A 214 -3.48 5.81 10.37
CA PRO A 214 -4.58 6.00 9.42
C PRO A 214 -5.54 4.83 9.46
N ILE A 215 -6.83 5.10 9.44
CA ILE A 215 -7.88 4.07 9.41
C ILE A 215 -8.05 3.56 7.98
N GLU A 216 -7.88 2.26 7.81
CA GLU A 216 -8.10 1.56 6.54
C GLU A 216 -9.50 0.94 6.49
N ASP A 217 -9.89 0.25 7.56
CA ASP A 217 -11.21 -0.36 7.68
C ASP A 217 -11.73 -0.31 9.11
N VAL A 218 -13.05 -0.51 9.26
CA VAL A 218 -13.74 -0.44 10.55
C VAL A 218 -14.69 -1.63 10.70
N PHE A 219 -14.51 -2.37 11.79
CA PHE A 219 -15.32 -3.53 12.11
C PHE A 219 -16.05 -3.35 13.46
N SER A 220 -17.21 -3.97 13.58
CA SER A 220 -17.89 -4.16 14.86
C SER A 220 -17.74 -5.61 15.30
N ILE A 221 -17.22 -5.84 16.50
CA ILE A 221 -17.13 -7.17 17.10
C ILE A 221 -18.13 -7.26 18.22
N THR A 222 -19.10 -8.18 18.10
CA THR A 222 -20.13 -8.40 19.12
C THR A 222 -19.51 -8.66 20.49
N GLY A 223 -19.89 -7.86 21.49
CA GLY A 223 -19.39 -7.95 22.86
C GLY A 223 -18.01 -7.34 23.10
N ARG A 224 -17.33 -6.82 22.08
CA ARG A 224 -16.00 -6.20 22.21
C ARG A 224 -15.96 -4.72 21.78
N GLY A 225 -16.86 -4.30 20.89
CA GLY A 225 -16.95 -2.92 20.41
C GLY A 225 -16.43 -2.73 18.99
N THR A 226 -16.04 -1.51 18.68
CA THR A 226 -15.54 -1.10 17.38
C THR A 226 -14.03 -1.30 17.31
N VAL A 227 -13.58 -1.88 16.20
CA VAL A 227 -12.16 -2.08 15.86
C VAL A 227 -11.86 -1.28 14.60
N ALA A 228 -10.87 -0.42 14.66
CA ALA A 228 -10.29 0.26 13.50
C ALA A 228 -8.98 -0.43 13.13
N THR A 229 -8.81 -0.77 11.86
CA THR A 229 -7.59 -1.37 11.35
C THR A 229 -6.78 -0.38 10.52
N GLY A 230 -5.48 -0.57 10.51
CA GLY A 230 -4.55 0.20 9.71
C GLY A 230 -3.11 -0.10 10.09
N ARG A 231 -2.17 0.43 9.30
CA ARG A 231 -0.75 0.41 9.66
C ARG A 231 -0.45 1.59 10.60
N ILE A 232 0.23 1.33 11.70
CA ILE A 232 0.77 2.40 12.56
C ILE A 232 1.88 3.11 11.79
N GLU A 233 1.67 4.39 11.48
CA GLU A 233 2.61 5.20 10.70
C GLU A 233 3.77 5.67 11.58
N THR A 234 3.47 6.17 12.78
CA THR A 234 4.46 6.65 13.76
C THR A 234 4.06 6.31 15.18
N GLY A 235 5.06 6.29 16.07
CA GLY A 235 4.89 6.21 17.52
C GLY A 235 4.56 4.81 18.04
N ILE A 236 4.12 4.81 19.28
CA ILE A 236 3.74 3.59 20.05
C ILE A 236 2.36 3.83 20.63
N ALA A 237 1.53 2.80 20.61
CA ALA A 237 0.22 2.73 21.27
C ALA A 237 0.20 1.61 22.30
N ASN A 238 -0.37 1.86 23.49
CA ASN A 238 -0.57 0.86 24.52
C ASN A 238 -2.06 0.73 24.86
N THR A 239 -2.45 -0.42 25.35
CA THR A 239 -3.77 -0.58 25.93
C THR A 239 -3.92 0.36 27.14
N GLY A 240 -4.99 1.14 27.17
CA GLY A 240 -5.25 2.18 28.16
C GLY A 240 -4.91 3.61 27.70
N ASP A 241 -4.18 3.77 26.61
CA ASP A 241 -3.82 5.08 26.09
C ASP A 241 -5.07 5.85 25.60
N PRO A 242 -5.19 7.15 25.94
CA PRO A 242 -6.20 8.03 25.35
C PRO A 242 -5.79 8.36 23.91
N VAL A 243 -6.79 8.42 23.02
CA VAL A 243 -6.61 8.77 21.61
C VAL A 243 -7.66 9.75 21.13
N GLU A 244 -7.31 10.49 20.08
CA GLU A 244 -8.25 11.28 19.29
C GLU A 244 -8.43 10.64 17.92
N ILE A 245 -9.62 10.77 17.34
CA ILE A 245 -9.94 10.33 15.99
C ILE A 245 -10.38 11.57 15.23
N ILE A 246 -9.65 11.88 14.13
CA ILE A 246 -9.80 13.14 13.40
C ILE A 246 -9.77 12.93 11.89
N GLY A 247 -10.27 13.91 11.14
CA GLY A 247 -10.24 13.97 9.69
C GLY A 247 -11.58 13.75 9.02
N MET A 248 -11.61 13.82 7.71
CA MET A 248 -12.80 13.65 6.86
C MET A 248 -13.93 14.63 7.14
N GLY A 249 -13.62 15.86 7.59
CA GLY A 249 -14.60 16.89 7.92
C GLY A 249 -15.46 16.57 9.14
N ALA A 250 -15.22 15.47 9.85
CA ALA A 250 -15.96 15.06 11.01
C ALA A 250 -15.51 15.82 12.28
N GLU A 251 -16.40 15.88 13.27
CA GLU A 251 -16.05 16.36 14.61
C GLU A 251 -15.00 15.43 15.23
N LYS A 252 -14.10 16.03 16.00
CA LYS A 252 -13.07 15.28 16.74
C LYS A 252 -13.72 14.38 17.78
N LEU A 253 -13.38 13.10 17.72
CA LEU A 253 -13.80 12.12 18.72
C LEU A 253 -12.64 11.80 19.66
N THR A 254 -12.98 11.47 20.91
CA THR A 254 -12.02 11.00 21.91
C THR A 254 -12.36 9.58 22.34
N SER A 255 -11.36 8.75 22.52
CA SER A 255 -11.53 7.37 22.94
C SER A 255 -10.36 6.89 23.79
N THR A 256 -10.43 5.64 24.24
CA THR A 256 -9.34 4.93 24.89
C THR A 256 -9.13 3.59 24.19
N ILE A 257 -7.90 3.23 23.97
CA ILE A 257 -7.53 1.92 23.42
C ILE A 257 -7.82 0.85 24.47
N THR A 258 -8.68 -0.12 24.14
CA THR A 258 -9.03 -1.23 25.05
C THR A 258 -8.32 -2.54 24.70
N GLY A 259 -7.66 -2.59 23.56
CA GLY A 259 -6.85 -3.72 23.11
C GLY A 259 -6.25 -3.45 21.74
N ILE A 260 -5.14 -4.14 21.46
CA ILE A 260 -4.43 -4.07 20.19
C ILE A 260 -4.22 -5.50 19.71
N GLU A 261 -4.52 -5.75 18.45
CA GLU A 261 -4.38 -7.08 17.84
C GLU A 261 -3.73 -6.97 16.46
N MET A 262 -2.92 -7.95 16.10
CA MET A 262 -2.37 -8.13 14.77
C MET A 262 -2.50 -9.61 14.38
N PHE A 263 -3.09 -9.90 13.21
CA PHE A 263 -3.34 -11.27 12.74
C PHE A 263 -4.02 -12.18 13.78
N ARG A 264 -5.03 -11.64 14.51
CA ARG A 264 -5.77 -12.31 15.58
C ARG A 264 -4.93 -12.65 16.84
N GLN A 265 -3.69 -12.19 16.92
CA GLN A 265 -2.83 -12.28 18.10
C GLN A 265 -2.90 -10.98 18.89
N ILE A 266 -2.79 -11.07 20.22
CA ILE A 266 -2.77 -9.89 21.09
C ILE A 266 -1.38 -9.28 21.06
N LEU A 267 -1.34 -7.96 20.88
CA LEU A 267 -0.14 -7.15 21.06
C LEU A 267 -0.16 -6.51 22.46
N ASP A 268 0.95 -6.59 23.19
CA ASP A 268 1.11 -5.84 24.44
C ASP A 268 1.13 -4.33 24.14
N ARG A 269 1.76 -3.95 23.02
CA ARG A 269 1.79 -2.61 22.46
C ARG A 269 1.84 -2.67 20.94
N GLY A 270 1.28 -1.66 20.27
CA GLY A 270 1.44 -1.43 18.83
C GLY A 270 2.56 -0.44 18.58
N GLU A 271 3.40 -0.69 17.57
CA GLU A 271 4.55 0.15 17.20
C GLU A 271 4.47 0.56 15.73
N ALA A 272 5.15 1.68 15.38
CA ALA A 272 5.29 2.09 13.99
C ALA A 272 5.72 0.91 13.10
N GLY A 273 4.95 0.66 12.04
CA GLY A 273 5.12 -0.47 11.13
C GLY A 273 4.14 -1.63 11.34
N ASP A 274 3.50 -1.76 12.50
CA ASP A 274 2.53 -2.83 12.75
C ASP A 274 1.22 -2.59 11.98
N ASN A 275 0.67 -3.64 11.36
CA ASN A 275 -0.70 -3.65 10.84
C ASN A 275 -1.64 -4.07 11.96
N ALA A 276 -2.18 -3.09 12.67
CA ALA A 276 -2.91 -3.30 13.90
C ALA A 276 -4.42 -3.09 13.77
N GLY A 277 -5.18 -3.89 14.50
CA GLY A 277 -6.57 -3.63 14.83
C GLY A 277 -6.65 -3.05 16.24
N ILE A 278 -7.08 -1.80 16.33
CA ILE A 278 -7.23 -1.08 17.60
C ILE A 278 -8.68 -1.11 18.06
N LEU A 279 -8.91 -1.67 19.24
CA LEU A 279 -10.22 -1.67 19.88
C LEU A 279 -10.45 -0.34 20.60
N LEU A 280 -11.56 0.32 20.30
CA LEU A 280 -11.89 1.66 20.77
C LEU A 280 -13.06 1.61 21.75
N ARG A 281 -12.95 2.31 22.88
CA ARG A 281 -14.01 2.42 23.89
C ARG A 281 -15.03 3.46 23.49
N GLY A 282 -16.33 3.09 23.52
CA GLY A 282 -17.43 4.04 23.38
C GLY A 282 -17.56 4.67 21.99
N ILE A 283 -16.95 4.08 20.98
CA ILE A 283 -17.06 4.49 19.58
C ILE A 283 -17.94 3.51 18.83
N GLU A 284 -18.94 4.02 18.14
CA GLU A 284 -19.77 3.24 17.23
C GLU A 284 -19.13 3.19 15.82
N LYS A 285 -19.34 2.08 15.11
CA LYS A 285 -18.82 1.91 13.73
C LYS A 285 -19.23 3.07 12.79
N SER A 286 -20.45 3.61 12.97
CA SER A 286 -21.00 4.71 12.17
C SER A 286 -20.31 6.07 12.37
N GLN A 287 -19.58 6.24 13.48
CA GLN A 287 -18.91 7.49 13.84
C GLN A 287 -17.53 7.63 13.20
N ILE A 288 -16.94 6.53 12.78
CA ILE A 288 -15.59 6.51 12.21
C ILE A 288 -15.59 5.84 10.83
N SER A 289 -14.68 6.26 9.98
CA SER A 289 -14.58 5.77 8.62
C SER A 289 -13.13 5.72 8.13
N ARG A 290 -12.91 4.98 7.05
CA ARG A 290 -11.67 5.01 6.29
C ARG A 290 -11.28 6.45 5.95
N GLY A 291 -10.01 6.78 6.07
CA GLY A 291 -9.47 8.11 5.81
C GLY A 291 -9.34 9.01 7.05
N MET A 292 -10.05 8.71 8.13
CA MET A 292 -9.75 9.30 9.44
C MET A 292 -8.43 8.73 9.97
N VAL A 293 -7.85 9.41 10.96
CA VAL A 293 -6.66 8.93 11.66
C VAL A 293 -6.90 8.85 13.16
N ILE A 294 -6.30 7.85 13.79
CA ILE A 294 -6.21 7.73 15.25
C ILE A 294 -4.86 8.28 15.67
N VAL A 295 -4.87 9.24 16.58
CA VAL A 295 -3.67 9.95 16.99
C VAL A 295 -3.55 10.11 18.50
N LYS A 296 -2.34 10.33 18.97
CA LYS A 296 -2.11 10.83 20.34
C LYS A 296 -2.81 12.18 20.50
N PRO A 297 -3.55 12.42 21.59
CA PRO A 297 -4.29 13.66 21.79
C PRO A 297 -3.45 14.92 21.57
N GLY A 298 -3.96 15.81 20.71
CA GLY A 298 -3.31 17.09 20.40
C GLY A 298 -2.06 17.04 19.53
N SER A 299 -1.71 15.88 18.96
CA SER A 299 -0.49 15.73 18.15
C SER A 299 -0.65 16.13 16.69
N VAL A 300 -1.86 16.07 16.14
CA VAL A 300 -2.18 16.41 14.75
C VAL A 300 -3.48 17.19 14.71
N THR A 301 -3.56 18.14 13.78
CA THR A 301 -4.78 18.92 13.51
C THR A 301 -5.27 18.63 12.09
N PRO A 302 -6.60 18.56 11.85
CA PRO A 302 -7.14 18.49 10.50
C PRO A 302 -7.05 19.85 9.81
N HIS A 303 -6.63 19.85 8.55
CA HIS A 303 -6.47 21.04 7.70
C HIS A 303 -7.11 20.83 6.34
N ALA A 304 -7.51 21.94 5.70
CA ALA A 304 -8.03 21.94 4.35
C ALA A 304 -7.17 22.76 3.38
N LYS A 305 -6.38 23.71 3.88
CA LYS A 305 -5.63 24.65 3.03
C LYS A 305 -4.12 24.48 3.22
N PHE A 306 -3.42 24.30 2.12
CA PHE A 306 -1.97 24.11 2.16
C PHE A 306 -1.28 24.55 0.88
N LYS A 307 0.03 24.75 0.95
CA LYS A 307 0.92 24.80 -0.21
C LYS A 307 1.61 23.46 -0.40
N ALA A 308 1.87 23.16 -1.63
CA ALA A 308 2.59 21.94 -1.99
C ALA A 308 3.50 22.16 -3.20
N GLU A 309 4.66 21.51 -3.18
CA GLU A 309 5.43 21.29 -4.39
C GLU A 309 4.85 20.09 -5.12
N VAL A 310 4.58 20.25 -6.43
CA VAL A 310 3.98 19.20 -7.25
C VAL A 310 4.74 19.03 -8.55
N TYR A 311 4.78 17.79 -9.02
CA TYR A 311 5.18 17.42 -10.37
C TYR A 311 3.96 16.93 -11.14
N ILE A 312 3.72 17.49 -12.34
CA ILE A 312 2.63 17.10 -13.22
C ILE A 312 3.14 16.12 -14.26
N LEU A 313 2.62 14.91 -14.23
CA LEU A 313 3.06 13.81 -15.08
C LEU A 313 2.85 14.12 -16.57
N LYS A 314 3.85 13.79 -17.40
CA LYS A 314 3.78 13.84 -18.85
C LYS A 314 2.89 12.72 -19.39
N LYS A 315 2.49 12.86 -20.67
CA LYS A 315 1.72 11.82 -21.37
C LYS A 315 2.44 10.48 -21.41
N GLU A 316 3.74 10.50 -21.63
CA GLU A 316 4.61 9.31 -21.71
C GLU A 316 4.70 8.58 -20.37
N GLU A 317 4.49 9.31 -19.26
CA GLU A 317 4.44 8.80 -17.88
C GLU A 317 3.02 8.31 -17.48
N GLY A 318 2.08 8.30 -18.43
CA GLY A 318 0.67 7.96 -18.18
C GLY A 318 -0.19 9.12 -17.69
N GLY A 319 0.38 10.32 -17.59
CA GLY A 319 -0.27 11.54 -17.13
C GLY A 319 -1.15 12.24 -18.15
N ARG A 320 -1.25 13.57 -18.01
CA ARG A 320 -2.03 14.43 -18.89
C ARG A 320 -1.31 14.69 -20.21
N HIS A 321 -2.09 15.03 -21.24
CA HIS A 321 -1.59 15.54 -22.52
C HIS A 321 -2.02 16.99 -22.78
N THR A 322 -2.83 17.56 -21.87
CA THR A 322 -3.33 18.96 -21.96
C THR A 322 -2.97 19.72 -20.68
N PRO A 323 -2.73 21.04 -20.77
CA PRO A 323 -2.54 21.85 -19.59
C PRO A 323 -3.81 21.94 -18.75
N PHE A 324 -3.65 22.39 -17.51
CA PHE A 324 -4.78 22.82 -16.69
C PHE A 324 -4.60 24.27 -16.22
N HIS A 325 -5.72 24.91 -15.91
CA HIS A 325 -5.77 26.30 -15.51
C HIS A 325 -6.12 26.44 -14.02
N ASN A 326 -6.09 27.67 -13.55
CA ASN A 326 -6.52 28.00 -12.18
C ASN A 326 -7.93 27.46 -11.89
N ASN A 327 -8.17 27.06 -10.63
CA ASN A 327 -9.41 26.42 -10.16
C ASN A 327 -9.62 24.98 -10.71
N TYR A 328 -8.57 24.30 -11.15
CA TYR A 328 -8.63 22.88 -11.46
C TYR A 328 -9.00 22.05 -10.24
N ARG A 329 -9.89 21.07 -10.39
CA ARG A 329 -10.47 20.28 -9.29
C ARG A 329 -10.25 18.78 -9.44
N PRO A 330 -9.05 18.27 -9.18
CA PRO A 330 -8.76 16.84 -9.15
C PRO A 330 -9.08 16.21 -7.80
N GLN A 331 -8.83 14.90 -7.71
CA GLN A 331 -8.81 14.16 -6.45
C GLN A 331 -7.38 14.08 -5.90
N PHE A 332 -7.25 14.33 -4.62
CA PHE A 332 -6.01 14.19 -3.85
C PHE A 332 -6.06 12.88 -3.06
N TYR A 333 -5.18 11.96 -3.36
CA TYR A 333 -5.03 10.69 -2.66
C TYR A 333 -3.99 10.84 -1.58
N VAL A 334 -4.42 10.71 -0.33
CA VAL A 334 -3.61 10.94 0.86
C VAL A 334 -3.82 9.79 1.83
N ARG A 335 -2.75 9.08 2.22
CA ARG A 335 -2.85 7.91 3.10
C ARG A 335 -3.93 6.92 2.61
N THR A 336 -4.98 6.73 3.41
CA THR A 336 -6.06 5.78 3.13
C THR A 336 -7.30 6.42 2.48
N THR A 337 -7.26 7.72 2.13
CA THR A 337 -8.41 8.46 1.59
C THR A 337 -8.13 9.19 0.29
N ASP A 338 -9.19 9.63 -0.36
CA ASP A 338 -9.17 10.58 -1.46
C ASP A 338 -10.14 11.72 -1.16
N VAL A 339 -9.72 12.94 -1.43
CA VAL A 339 -10.52 14.16 -1.25
C VAL A 339 -10.40 15.04 -2.48
N THR A 340 -11.51 15.56 -2.95
CA THR A 340 -11.50 16.57 -4.01
C THR A 340 -10.94 17.89 -3.46
N GLY A 341 -10.03 18.51 -4.20
CA GLY A 341 -9.48 19.81 -3.85
C GLY A 341 -9.44 20.75 -5.06
N THR A 342 -9.43 22.04 -4.80
CA THR A 342 -9.24 23.10 -5.81
C THR A 342 -7.79 23.53 -5.79
N ILE A 343 -7.15 23.52 -6.96
CA ILE A 343 -5.79 24.03 -7.15
C ILE A 343 -5.86 25.50 -7.56
N MET A 344 -5.17 26.34 -6.80
CA MET A 344 -4.94 27.75 -7.10
C MET A 344 -3.48 27.94 -7.51
N LEU A 345 -3.28 28.51 -8.69
CA LEU A 345 -1.95 28.73 -9.25
C LEU A 345 -1.32 30.00 -8.65
N PRO A 346 0.03 30.05 -8.55
CA PRO A 346 0.75 31.25 -8.12
C PRO A 346 0.47 32.44 -9.04
N GLU A 347 0.65 33.63 -8.51
CA GLU A 347 0.47 34.88 -9.27
C GLU A 347 1.41 34.91 -10.50
N GLY A 348 0.85 35.22 -11.66
CA GLY A 348 1.58 35.23 -12.93
C GLY A 348 1.63 33.88 -13.68
N VAL A 349 1.11 32.79 -13.10
CA VAL A 349 1.00 31.47 -13.77
C VAL A 349 -0.43 31.31 -14.30
N GLU A 350 -0.62 31.33 -15.60
CA GLU A 350 -1.94 31.19 -16.24
C GLU A 350 -2.34 29.73 -16.41
N MET A 351 -1.38 28.86 -16.68
CA MET A 351 -1.60 27.42 -16.90
C MET A 351 -0.40 26.60 -16.46
N VAL A 352 -0.62 25.31 -16.23
CA VAL A 352 0.40 24.32 -15.89
C VAL A 352 0.45 23.25 -16.96
N MET A 353 1.63 22.98 -17.47
CA MET A 353 1.87 21.99 -18.53
C MET A 353 2.23 20.62 -17.92
N PRO A 354 1.93 19.51 -18.60
CA PRO A 354 2.52 18.22 -18.28
C PRO A 354 4.06 18.31 -18.30
N GLY A 355 4.70 17.84 -17.22
CA GLY A 355 6.15 17.92 -17.00
C GLY A 355 6.59 19.09 -16.12
N ASP A 356 5.69 19.99 -15.73
CA ASP A 356 6.03 21.11 -14.85
C ASP A 356 6.21 20.68 -13.39
N ASN A 357 7.21 21.31 -12.77
CA ASN A 357 7.38 21.35 -11.32
C ASN A 357 7.05 22.74 -10.82
N LEU A 358 6.13 22.84 -9.85
CA LEU A 358 5.76 24.14 -9.29
C LEU A 358 5.16 24.01 -7.89
N THR A 359 5.15 25.14 -7.18
CA THR A 359 4.39 25.25 -5.92
C THR A 359 2.95 25.67 -6.23
N ILE A 360 1.98 24.93 -5.70
CA ILE A 360 0.55 25.24 -5.82
C ILE A 360 -0.06 25.52 -4.44
N HIS A 361 -1.18 26.24 -4.44
CA HIS A 361 -2.07 26.34 -3.29
C HIS A 361 -3.23 25.38 -3.51
N VAL A 362 -3.61 24.66 -2.46
CA VAL A 362 -4.71 23.70 -2.52
C VAL A 362 -5.72 24.00 -1.42
N GLU A 363 -6.99 23.94 -1.77
CA GLU A 363 -8.10 23.97 -0.83
C GLU A 363 -8.94 22.71 -1.04
N LEU A 364 -8.89 21.80 -0.03
CA LEU A 364 -9.67 20.56 -0.03
C LEU A 364 -11.12 20.83 0.36
N LEU A 365 -12.04 20.02 -0.16
CA LEU A 365 -13.47 20.12 0.21
C LEU A 365 -13.75 19.62 1.64
N GLN A 366 -12.85 18.82 2.21
CA GLN A 366 -12.94 18.29 3.58
C GLN A 366 -11.58 18.39 4.24
N THR A 367 -11.58 18.64 5.55
CA THR A 367 -10.36 18.62 6.33
C THR A 367 -9.82 17.21 6.48
N ILE A 368 -8.52 17.05 6.35
CA ILE A 368 -7.81 15.79 6.60
C ILE A 368 -6.68 16.01 7.61
N ALA A 369 -6.30 14.97 8.32
CA ALA A 369 -5.11 15.00 9.18
C ALA A 369 -3.87 15.25 8.31
N MET A 370 -3.17 16.36 8.54
CA MET A 370 -2.11 16.83 7.67
C MET A 370 -0.92 17.35 8.47
N ASN A 371 0.27 17.05 7.95
CA ASN A 371 1.53 17.61 8.43
C ASN A 371 2.37 18.07 7.23
N VAL A 372 3.26 19.02 7.44
CA VAL A 372 4.29 19.35 6.45
C VAL A 372 5.11 18.09 6.15
N GLY A 373 5.43 17.87 4.88
CA GLY A 373 6.10 16.68 4.41
C GLY A 373 5.16 15.55 3.94
N LEU A 374 3.84 15.67 4.16
CA LEU A 374 2.87 14.68 3.73
C LEU A 374 2.84 14.58 2.20
N ARG A 375 3.05 13.39 1.66
CA ARG A 375 3.00 13.10 0.23
C ARG A 375 1.57 12.77 -0.21
N PHE A 376 1.26 13.08 -1.46
CA PHE A 376 -0.03 12.78 -2.07
C PHE A 376 0.09 12.57 -3.58
N ALA A 377 -0.87 11.84 -4.13
CA ALA A 377 -1.06 11.72 -5.57
C ALA A 377 -2.26 12.57 -6.03
N ILE A 378 -2.16 13.14 -7.23
CA ILE A 378 -3.23 13.90 -7.88
C ILE A 378 -3.81 13.02 -8.98
N ARG A 379 -5.13 12.81 -8.97
CA ARG A 379 -5.81 11.94 -9.93
C ARG A 379 -7.00 12.63 -10.59
N GLU A 380 -7.22 12.30 -11.85
CA GLU A 380 -8.37 12.75 -12.66
C GLU A 380 -8.83 11.63 -13.58
N GLY A 381 -10.13 11.37 -13.62
CA GLY A 381 -10.72 10.41 -14.55
C GLY A 381 -10.10 9.01 -14.50
N GLY A 382 -9.73 8.53 -13.29
CA GLY A 382 -9.12 7.23 -13.08
C GLY A 382 -7.61 7.17 -13.38
N ARG A 383 -6.96 8.29 -13.71
CA ARG A 383 -5.51 8.38 -14.02
C ARG A 383 -4.77 9.22 -12.98
N THR A 384 -3.55 8.83 -12.66
CA THR A 384 -2.63 9.68 -11.91
C THR A 384 -2.08 10.74 -12.84
N VAL A 385 -2.27 12.01 -12.46
CA VAL A 385 -1.88 13.17 -13.28
C VAL A 385 -0.77 14.00 -12.64
N GLY A 386 -0.43 13.71 -11.39
CA GLY A 386 0.64 14.38 -10.69
C GLY A 386 0.86 13.79 -9.30
N ALA A 387 1.93 14.22 -8.67
CA ALA A 387 2.26 13.92 -7.28
C ALA A 387 2.84 15.16 -6.62
N GLY A 388 2.77 15.21 -5.30
CA GLY A 388 3.31 16.34 -4.55
C GLY A 388 3.52 16.05 -3.08
N GLN A 389 4.09 17.06 -2.43
CA GLN A 389 4.36 17.05 -1.00
C GLN A 389 3.93 18.36 -0.37
N VAL A 390 3.27 18.30 0.77
CA VAL A 390 2.86 19.49 1.53
C VAL A 390 4.11 20.22 2.06
N THR A 391 4.22 21.51 1.75
CA THR A 391 5.34 22.36 2.18
C THR A 391 4.95 23.34 3.27
N GLU A 392 3.68 23.77 3.29
CA GLU A 392 3.16 24.74 4.26
C GLU A 392 1.67 24.53 4.49
N ILE A 393 1.21 24.62 5.72
CA ILE A 393 -0.21 24.60 6.11
C ILE A 393 -0.68 26.05 6.25
N LEU A 394 -1.86 26.38 5.73
CA LEU A 394 -2.36 27.75 5.59
C LEU A 394 -3.56 28.09 6.49
N ASP A 395 -4.19 27.09 7.18
CA ASP A 395 -5.36 27.25 8.05
C ASP A 395 -5.13 26.70 9.47
#